data_635a694bbc92d0722e4c0b2757568992
#
_entry.id   635a694bbc92d0722e4c0b2757568992
#
_cell.length_a   1.000
_cell.length_b   1.000
_cell.length_c   1.000
_cell.angle_alpha   90.00
_cell.angle_beta   90.00
_cell.angle_gamma   90.00
#
_symmetry.space_group_name_H-M   'P 1'
#
loop_
_entity.id
_entity.type
_entity.pdbx_description
1 polymer ?
#
loop_
_entity_poly.entity_id
_entity_poly.type
_entity_poly.pdbx_seq_one_letter_code
_entity_poly.pdbx_strand_id
1 'polypeptide(L)'
;LKENCMKAYLDLLKYIIENGDEKEDRTNTGTISSFGHQLEFNLEHGFPAVTTKSLAWKGVVSELLWFLEGSDDERRLAEIRFNKDRSELKDLDKFSTIWTDNADNQGKELGYTNSETEKILGPVYGVQWRDWSGKDQIKDLLRNLKENPDSRRHILSAWNVSEIDKMALPPCHVMSQFY
;
A
#
# COMPACT_ATOMS: atom_id res chain seq x y z
N LEU A 1 -18.97 -20.06 6.15
CA LEU A 1 -17.48 -19.95 6.07
C LEU A 1 -17.01 -18.52 5.79
N LYS A 2 -17.70 -17.73 4.94
CA LYS A 2 -17.45 -16.29 4.76
C LYS A 2 -17.82 -15.44 5.99
N GLU A 3 -18.69 -15.92 6.84
CA GLU A 3 -19.15 -15.22 8.05
C GLU A 3 -18.03 -14.98 9.08
N ASN A 4 -17.04 -15.87 9.17
CA ASN A 4 -16.04 -15.79 10.23
C ASN A 4 -15.01 -14.65 10.01
N CYS A 5 -14.57 -14.40 8.76
CA CYS A 5 -13.64 -13.32 8.45
C CYS A 5 -14.28 -11.93 8.70
N MET A 6 -15.54 -11.77 8.29
CA MET A 6 -16.25 -10.51 8.51
C MET A 6 -16.60 -10.28 9.96
N LYS A 7 -16.90 -11.36 10.70
CA LYS A 7 -17.19 -11.25 12.12
C LYS A 7 -16.00 -10.68 12.90
N ALA A 8 -14.79 -11.22 12.70
CA ALA A 8 -13.58 -10.72 13.36
C ALA A 8 -13.33 -9.22 13.07
N TYR A 9 -13.52 -8.80 11.83
CA TYR A 9 -13.41 -7.39 11.45
C TYR A 9 -14.48 -6.52 12.11
N LEU A 10 -15.74 -6.96 12.13
CA LEU A 10 -16.85 -6.21 12.75
C LEU A 10 -16.72 -6.16 14.27
N ASP A 11 -16.27 -7.23 14.90
CA ASP A 11 -16.00 -7.28 16.34
C ASP A 11 -14.89 -6.28 16.72
N LEU A 12 -13.83 -6.17 15.89
CA LEU A 12 -12.77 -5.18 16.07
C LEU A 12 -13.30 -3.75 15.92
N LEU A 13 -14.11 -3.47 14.90
CA LEU A 13 -14.74 -2.14 14.73
C LEU A 13 -15.58 -1.76 15.96
N LYS A 14 -16.39 -2.69 16.45
CA LYS A 14 -17.20 -2.51 17.64
C LYS A 14 -16.32 -2.23 18.86
N TYR A 15 -15.27 -3.03 19.06
CA TYR A 15 -14.34 -2.84 20.16
C TYR A 15 -13.71 -1.45 20.15
N ILE A 16 -13.25 -0.97 18.97
CA ILE A 16 -12.64 0.36 18.84
C ILE A 16 -13.65 1.45 19.17
N ILE A 17 -14.89 1.35 18.70
CA ILE A 17 -15.95 2.33 19.01
C ILE A 17 -16.24 2.39 20.51
N GLU A 18 -16.26 1.25 21.19
CA GLU A 18 -16.62 1.14 22.61
C GLU A 18 -15.46 1.45 23.57
N ASN A 19 -14.20 1.27 23.14
CA ASN A 19 -13.03 1.29 24.02
C ASN A 19 -11.85 2.13 23.48
N GLY A 20 -11.96 2.71 22.29
CA GLY A 20 -10.89 3.51 21.70
C GLY A 20 -10.81 4.91 22.28
N ASP A 21 -9.64 5.51 22.14
CA ASP A 21 -9.39 6.90 22.52
C ASP A 21 -9.76 7.84 21.37
N GLU A 22 -10.50 8.90 21.67
CA GLU A 22 -10.75 9.98 20.72
C GLU A 22 -9.50 10.83 20.53
N LYS A 23 -9.14 11.10 19.27
CA LYS A 23 -7.99 11.94 18.89
C LYS A 23 -8.37 12.86 17.74
N GLU A 24 -7.86 14.08 17.79
CA GLU A 24 -7.88 14.96 16.63
C GLU A 24 -6.95 14.43 15.52
N ASP A 25 -7.30 14.70 14.28
CA ASP A 25 -6.49 14.38 13.12
C ASP A 25 -6.25 15.63 12.24
N ARG A 26 -5.34 15.51 11.27
CA ARG A 26 -5.00 16.61 10.34
C ARG A 26 -6.16 17.07 9.46
N THR A 27 -7.25 16.30 9.39
CA THR A 27 -8.43 16.60 8.56
C THR A 27 -9.56 17.26 9.34
N ASN A 28 -9.38 17.47 10.67
CA ASN A 28 -10.39 17.97 11.60
C ASN A 28 -11.68 17.11 11.65
N THR A 29 -11.59 15.85 11.24
CA THR A 29 -12.71 14.90 11.30
C THR A 29 -12.72 14.18 12.66
N GLY A 30 -11.54 14.03 13.26
CA GLY A 30 -11.31 13.23 14.45
C GLY A 30 -11.22 11.74 14.14
N THR A 31 -10.63 11.00 15.07
CA THR A 31 -10.52 9.54 14.99
C THR A 31 -10.79 8.92 16.35
N ILE A 32 -11.36 7.72 16.36
CA ILE A 32 -11.38 6.83 17.52
C ILE A 32 -10.36 5.74 17.24
N SER A 33 -9.38 5.57 18.12
CA SER A 33 -8.26 4.67 17.87
C SER A 33 -7.92 3.82 19.10
N SER A 34 -7.41 2.61 18.83
CA SER A 34 -6.82 1.73 19.82
C SER A 34 -5.46 1.26 19.37
N PHE A 35 -4.50 1.14 20.28
CA PHE A 35 -3.13 0.78 19.94
C PHE A 35 -2.98 -0.74 19.79
N GLY A 36 -2.98 -1.19 18.54
CA GLY A 36 -2.61 -2.55 18.19
C GLY A 36 -3.70 -3.60 18.45
N HIS A 37 -4.11 -4.26 17.41
CA HIS A 37 -4.96 -5.46 17.43
C HIS A 37 -4.47 -6.44 16.38
N GLN A 38 -4.58 -7.74 16.70
CA GLN A 38 -4.27 -8.80 15.77
C GLN A 38 -5.57 -9.38 15.21
N LEU A 39 -5.62 -9.50 13.87
CA LEU A 39 -6.64 -10.27 13.15
C LEU A 39 -5.98 -11.47 12.50
N GLU A 40 -6.64 -12.62 12.59
CA GLU A 40 -6.20 -13.86 11.98
C GLU A 40 -7.23 -14.32 10.94
N PHE A 41 -6.75 -14.68 9.74
CA PHE A 41 -7.58 -15.12 8.64
C PHE A 41 -7.04 -16.43 8.06
N ASN A 42 -7.87 -17.48 8.04
CA ASN A 42 -7.52 -18.70 7.32
C ASN A 42 -7.83 -18.53 5.82
N LEU A 43 -6.78 -18.47 5.00
CA LEU A 43 -6.89 -18.25 3.56
C LEU A 43 -7.50 -19.43 2.79
N GLU A 44 -7.60 -20.62 3.39
CA GLU A 44 -8.37 -21.75 2.82
C GLU A 44 -9.86 -21.37 2.66
N HIS A 45 -10.36 -20.45 3.46
CA HIS A 45 -11.71 -19.92 3.36
C HIS A 45 -11.87 -18.82 2.30
N GLY A 46 -10.79 -18.49 1.59
CA GLY A 46 -10.72 -17.46 0.58
C GLY A 46 -10.03 -16.19 1.06
N PHE A 47 -9.88 -15.24 0.15
CA PHE A 47 -9.26 -13.94 0.46
C PHE A 47 -10.15 -13.11 1.41
N PRO A 48 -9.61 -12.54 2.51
CA PRO A 48 -10.37 -11.83 3.54
C PRO A 48 -10.78 -10.41 3.11
N ALA A 49 -11.41 -10.29 1.93
CA ALA A 49 -11.93 -9.01 1.46
C ALA A 49 -13.14 -8.58 2.30
N VAL A 50 -13.11 -7.35 2.81
CA VAL A 50 -14.25 -6.78 3.54
C VAL A 50 -15.45 -6.61 2.61
N THR A 51 -16.66 -6.90 3.13
CA THR A 51 -17.92 -6.81 2.39
C THR A 51 -18.85 -5.71 2.93
N THR A 52 -18.37 -4.94 3.92
CA THR A 52 -19.09 -3.81 4.53
C THR A 52 -19.17 -2.60 3.63
N LYS A 53 -18.36 -2.54 2.59
CA LYS A 53 -18.39 -1.54 1.53
C LYS A 53 -17.95 -2.15 0.19
N SER A 54 -18.26 -1.47 -0.91
CA SER A 54 -17.71 -1.83 -2.21
C SER A 54 -16.20 -1.57 -2.26
N LEU A 55 -15.42 -2.62 -2.53
CA LEU A 55 -13.98 -2.51 -2.69
C LEU A 55 -13.63 -2.16 -4.15
N ALA A 56 -12.74 -1.20 -4.32
CA ALA A 56 -12.15 -0.87 -5.62
C ALA A 56 -11.09 -1.94 -6.02
N TRP A 57 -11.51 -3.20 -6.24
CA TRP A 57 -10.63 -4.35 -6.43
C TRP A 57 -9.58 -4.15 -7.52
N LYS A 58 -9.95 -3.53 -8.65
CA LYS A 58 -8.99 -3.16 -9.67
C LYS A 58 -7.89 -2.22 -9.14
N GLY A 59 -8.26 -1.28 -8.25
CA GLY A 59 -7.31 -0.38 -7.60
C GLY A 59 -6.31 -1.16 -6.75
N VAL A 60 -6.80 -2.06 -5.89
CA VAL A 60 -5.95 -2.89 -5.00
C VAL A 60 -4.95 -3.73 -5.81
N VAL A 61 -5.42 -4.42 -6.85
CA VAL A 61 -4.57 -5.29 -7.68
C VAL A 61 -3.55 -4.47 -8.49
N SER A 62 -3.98 -3.37 -9.11
CA SER A 62 -3.08 -2.52 -9.91
C SER A 62 -1.99 -1.87 -9.05
N GLU A 63 -2.32 -1.46 -7.84
CA GLU A 63 -1.35 -0.90 -6.90
C GLU A 63 -0.30 -1.93 -6.48
N LEU A 64 -0.71 -3.16 -6.14
CA LEU A 64 0.23 -4.23 -5.82
C LEU A 64 1.15 -4.56 -7.01
N LEU A 65 0.62 -4.63 -8.23
CA LEU A 65 1.41 -4.86 -9.43
C LEU A 65 2.42 -3.73 -9.66
N TRP A 66 2.01 -2.49 -9.46
CA TRP A 66 2.88 -1.32 -9.55
C TRP A 66 4.01 -1.34 -8.51
N PHE A 67 3.74 -1.74 -7.26
CA PHE A 67 4.78 -1.95 -6.25
C PHE A 67 5.76 -3.05 -6.66
N LEU A 68 5.25 -4.16 -7.21
CA LEU A 68 6.09 -5.27 -7.68
C LEU A 68 6.95 -4.91 -8.91
N GLU A 69 6.54 -3.94 -9.72
CA GLU A 69 7.37 -3.37 -10.79
C GLU A 69 8.51 -2.49 -10.24
N GLY A 70 8.40 -1.97 -9.01
CA GLY A 70 9.40 -1.09 -8.40
C GLY A 70 9.29 0.37 -8.87
N SER A 71 8.18 0.75 -9.45
CA SER A 71 7.95 2.11 -9.94
C SER A 71 7.51 3.04 -8.81
N ASP A 72 7.90 4.31 -8.91
CA ASP A 72 7.46 5.43 -8.09
C ASP A 72 6.65 6.47 -8.88
N ASP A 73 6.42 6.20 -10.17
CA ASP A 73 5.61 7.07 -11.04
C ASP A 73 4.13 6.70 -10.97
N GLU A 74 3.33 7.62 -10.44
CA GLU A 74 1.88 7.47 -10.31
C GLU A 74 1.19 7.27 -11.67
N ARG A 75 1.71 7.86 -12.75
CA ARG A 75 1.16 7.64 -14.09
C ARG A 75 1.35 6.21 -14.59
N ARG A 76 2.40 5.50 -14.11
CA ARG A 76 2.54 4.07 -14.35
C ARG A 76 1.44 3.26 -13.66
N LEU A 77 1.11 3.61 -12.43
CA LEU A 77 -0.05 3.01 -11.75
C LEU A 77 -1.35 3.24 -12.54
N ALA A 78 -1.56 4.44 -13.07
CA ALA A 78 -2.73 4.74 -13.90
C ALA A 78 -2.78 3.88 -15.17
N GLU A 79 -1.65 3.66 -15.87
CA GLU A 79 -1.58 2.75 -17.01
C GLU A 79 -2.06 1.34 -16.66
N ILE A 80 -1.56 0.78 -15.54
CA ILE A 80 -1.96 -0.55 -15.06
C ILE A 80 -3.45 -0.59 -14.69
N ARG A 81 -3.91 0.40 -13.93
CA ARG A 81 -5.29 0.46 -13.42
C ARG A 81 -6.33 0.55 -14.52
N PHE A 82 -6.07 1.41 -15.51
CA PHE A 82 -7.01 1.69 -16.59
C PHE A 82 -6.77 0.84 -17.85
N ASN A 83 -5.68 0.08 -17.87
CA ASN A 83 -5.23 -0.71 -19.02
C ASN A 83 -5.17 0.13 -20.29
N LYS A 84 -4.43 1.24 -20.22
CA LYS A 84 -4.26 2.23 -21.29
C LYS A 84 -2.82 2.69 -21.37
N ASP A 85 -2.42 3.04 -22.58
CA ASP A 85 -1.14 3.69 -22.79
C ASP A 85 -1.14 5.12 -22.22
N ARG A 86 0.01 5.60 -21.81
CA ARG A 86 0.20 6.93 -21.20
C ARG A 86 -0.36 8.07 -22.06
N SER A 87 -0.23 7.94 -23.37
CA SER A 87 -0.76 8.94 -24.33
C SER A 87 -2.30 9.07 -24.31
N GLU A 88 -3.00 8.06 -23.82
CA GLU A 88 -4.46 8.03 -23.67
C GLU A 88 -4.96 8.58 -22.33
N LEU A 89 -4.05 8.78 -21.35
CA LEU A 89 -4.37 9.17 -19.97
C LEU A 89 -4.31 10.69 -19.76
N LYS A 90 -4.63 11.48 -20.75
CA LYS A 90 -4.51 12.95 -20.74
C LYS A 90 -5.54 13.65 -19.86
N ASP A 91 -6.70 13.04 -19.66
CA ASP A 91 -7.73 13.55 -18.75
C ASP A 91 -7.39 13.12 -17.32
N LEU A 92 -6.67 13.97 -16.57
CA LEU A 92 -6.16 13.67 -15.25
C LEU A 92 -7.28 13.45 -14.22
N ASP A 93 -8.40 14.16 -14.34
CA ASP A 93 -9.54 13.99 -13.42
C ASP A 93 -10.17 12.60 -13.58
N LYS A 94 -10.32 12.17 -14.81
CA LYS A 94 -10.87 10.84 -15.15
C LYS A 94 -9.94 9.68 -14.82
N PHE A 95 -8.64 9.88 -14.98
CA PHE A 95 -7.63 8.83 -14.84
C PHE A 95 -6.75 9.03 -13.59
N SER A 96 -7.31 9.65 -12.55
CA SER A 96 -6.66 9.77 -11.25
C SER A 96 -6.60 8.41 -10.53
N THR A 97 -5.60 8.26 -9.70
CA THR A 97 -5.44 7.11 -8.79
C THR A 97 -5.50 7.57 -7.34
N ILE A 98 -5.43 6.65 -6.40
CA ILE A 98 -5.37 6.98 -4.97
C ILE A 98 -4.08 7.76 -4.61
N TRP A 99 -3.05 7.70 -5.46
CA TRP A 99 -1.76 8.35 -5.26
C TRP A 99 -1.63 9.71 -5.95
N THR A 100 -2.59 10.10 -6.79
CA THR A 100 -2.53 11.34 -7.56
C THR A 100 -2.38 12.57 -6.65
N ASP A 101 -3.17 12.67 -5.59
CA ASP A 101 -3.12 13.80 -4.66
C ASP A 101 -1.79 13.87 -3.90
N ASN A 102 -1.19 12.72 -3.55
CA ASN A 102 0.12 12.70 -2.91
C ASN A 102 1.24 13.14 -3.86
N ALA A 103 1.17 12.79 -5.14
CA ALA A 103 2.11 13.28 -6.13
C ALA A 103 1.94 14.79 -6.37
N ASP A 104 0.70 15.27 -6.47
CA ASP A 104 0.38 16.67 -6.78
C ASP A 104 0.68 17.62 -5.61
N ASN A 105 0.70 17.13 -4.38
CA ASN A 105 1.01 17.91 -3.18
C ASN A 105 2.41 17.56 -2.66
N GLN A 106 2.55 16.49 -1.87
CA GLN A 106 3.78 16.16 -1.18
C GLN A 106 4.95 15.85 -2.13
N GLY A 107 4.70 15.10 -3.22
CA GLY A 107 5.73 14.81 -4.23
C GLY A 107 6.28 16.10 -4.87
N LYS A 108 5.40 17.01 -5.20
CA LYS A 108 5.76 18.32 -5.75
C LYS A 108 6.50 19.20 -4.72
N GLU A 109 6.08 19.20 -3.47
CA GLU A 109 6.77 19.92 -2.37
C GLU A 109 8.19 19.39 -2.15
N LEU A 110 8.41 18.08 -2.33
CA LEU A 110 9.73 17.45 -2.30
C LEU A 110 10.58 17.73 -3.54
N GLY A 111 10.03 18.42 -4.55
CA GLY A 111 10.73 18.81 -5.78
C GLY A 111 10.73 17.72 -6.85
N TYR A 112 9.92 16.71 -6.75
CA TYR A 112 9.80 15.66 -7.77
C TYR A 112 9.08 16.14 -9.02
N THR A 113 9.34 15.47 -10.14
CA THR A 113 8.63 15.68 -11.40
C THR A 113 7.12 15.49 -11.19
N ASN A 114 6.36 16.48 -11.62
CA ASN A 114 4.90 16.45 -11.60
C ASN A 114 4.35 17.09 -12.89
N SER A 115 3.97 16.24 -13.84
CA SER A 115 3.45 16.64 -15.16
C SER A 115 2.25 15.77 -15.55
N GLU A 116 1.65 16.07 -16.69
CA GLU A 116 0.58 15.21 -17.24
C GLU A 116 1.05 13.79 -17.57
N THR A 117 2.34 13.63 -17.86
CA THR A 117 2.92 12.36 -18.31
C THR A 117 3.77 11.66 -17.25
N GLU A 118 4.15 12.33 -16.18
CA GLU A 118 5.00 11.74 -15.14
C GLU A 118 4.73 12.41 -13.80
N LYS A 119 4.46 11.62 -12.77
CA LYS A 119 4.19 12.08 -11.41
C LYS A 119 4.95 11.21 -10.42
N ILE A 120 6.09 11.72 -9.95
CA ILE A 120 7.01 10.98 -9.09
C ILE A 120 6.64 11.16 -7.62
N LEU A 121 6.69 10.06 -6.87
CA LEU A 121 6.35 9.98 -5.45
C LEU A 121 7.58 9.80 -4.54
N GLY A 122 8.76 9.65 -5.15
CA GLY A 122 9.98 9.28 -4.42
C GLY A 122 10.03 7.79 -4.06
N PRO A 123 10.96 7.38 -3.18
CA PRO A 123 11.27 5.97 -2.96
C PRO A 123 10.21 5.24 -2.11
N VAL A 124 8.95 5.26 -2.55
CA VAL A 124 7.81 4.59 -1.90
C VAL A 124 7.90 3.06 -2.03
N TYR A 125 6.90 2.32 -1.58
CA TYR A 125 6.86 0.85 -1.46
C TYR A 125 7.60 0.06 -2.54
N GLY A 126 7.32 0.33 -3.81
CA GLY A 126 7.88 -0.42 -4.93
C GLY A 126 9.40 -0.26 -5.02
N VAL A 127 9.90 0.95 -4.86
CA VAL A 127 11.34 1.22 -4.87
C VAL A 127 12.02 0.49 -3.71
N GLN A 128 11.47 0.56 -2.48
CA GLN A 128 12.03 -0.15 -1.33
C GLN A 128 12.04 -1.67 -1.54
N TRP A 129 11.02 -2.23 -2.18
CA TRP A 129 10.93 -3.67 -2.41
C TRP A 129 11.86 -4.17 -3.51
N ARG A 130 12.11 -3.35 -4.54
CA ARG A 130 12.85 -3.77 -5.73
C ARG A 130 14.28 -3.22 -5.81
N ASP A 131 14.56 -2.11 -5.10
CA ASP A 131 15.89 -1.49 -5.09
C ASP A 131 16.20 -0.76 -3.77
N TRP A 132 16.24 -1.48 -2.66
CA TRP A 132 16.74 -0.92 -1.40
C TRP A 132 18.27 -0.82 -1.45
N SER A 133 18.79 0.31 -1.89
CA SER A 133 20.24 0.52 -2.02
C SER A 133 20.95 -0.62 -2.78
N GLY A 134 20.41 -1.03 -3.92
CA GLY A 134 20.91 -2.13 -4.74
C GLY A 134 20.43 -3.52 -4.31
N LYS A 135 19.50 -3.61 -3.36
CA LYS A 135 18.90 -4.87 -2.91
C LYS A 135 17.47 -5.03 -3.42
N ASP A 136 17.26 -6.04 -4.23
CA ASP A 136 15.92 -6.48 -4.64
C ASP A 136 15.37 -7.46 -3.60
N GLN A 137 14.58 -6.95 -2.65
CA GLN A 137 14.00 -7.73 -1.56
C GLN A 137 13.04 -8.82 -2.07
N ILE A 138 12.26 -8.54 -3.11
CA ILE A 138 11.32 -9.51 -3.71
C ILE A 138 12.09 -10.70 -4.30
N LYS A 139 13.14 -10.43 -5.06
CA LYS A 139 13.98 -11.48 -5.64
C LYS A 139 14.65 -12.34 -4.56
N ASP A 140 15.19 -11.71 -3.54
CA ASP A 140 15.84 -12.41 -2.41
C ASP A 140 14.83 -13.22 -1.61
N LEU A 141 13.65 -12.67 -1.34
CA LEU A 141 12.56 -13.38 -0.65
C LEU A 141 12.14 -14.64 -1.41
N LEU A 142 11.85 -14.52 -2.71
CA LEU A 142 11.43 -15.66 -3.54
C LEU A 142 12.49 -16.74 -3.63
N ARG A 143 13.78 -16.36 -3.71
CA ARG A 143 14.89 -17.30 -3.66
C ARG A 143 14.93 -18.02 -2.31
N ASN A 144 14.89 -17.28 -1.21
CA ASN A 144 15.00 -17.86 0.14
C ASN A 144 13.80 -18.74 0.50
N LEU A 145 12.60 -18.41 0.08
CA LEU A 145 11.42 -19.27 0.24
C LEU A 145 11.58 -20.64 -0.46
N LYS A 146 12.35 -20.70 -1.57
CA LYS A 146 12.64 -21.97 -2.26
C LYS A 146 13.80 -22.73 -1.67
N GLU A 147 14.88 -22.03 -1.29
CA GLU A 147 16.15 -22.64 -0.89
C GLU A 147 16.22 -22.93 0.61
N ASN A 148 15.51 -22.15 1.43
CA ASN A 148 15.50 -22.28 2.89
C ASN A 148 14.11 -21.94 3.45
N PRO A 149 13.08 -22.75 3.16
CA PRO A 149 11.69 -22.47 3.51
C PRO A 149 11.45 -22.31 5.03
N ASP A 150 12.24 -22.98 5.86
CA ASP A 150 12.10 -22.95 7.33
C ASP A 150 12.78 -21.73 7.99
N SER A 151 13.29 -20.79 7.20
CA SER A 151 13.91 -19.58 7.72
C SER A 151 12.89 -18.66 8.38
N ARG A 152 13.24 -18.13 9.53
CA ARG A 152 12.45 -17.11 10.25
C ARG A 152 12.75 -15.68 9.78
N ARG A 153 13.47 -15.52 8.65
CA ARG A 153 13.93 -14.24 8.12
C ARG A 153 13.33 -13.90 6.75
N HIS A 154 12.20 -14.50 6.41
CA HIS A 154 11.44 -14.15 5.21
C HIS A 154 10.67 -12.85 5.46
N ILE A 155 11.36 -11.73 5.39
CA ILE A 155 10.84 -10.40 5.69
C ILE A 155 10.94 -9.53 4.43
N LEU A 156 9.87 -8.79 4.17
CA LEU A 156 9.78 -7.75 3.16
C LEU A 156 9.44 -6.44 3.88
N SER A 157 10.39 -5.48 3.91
CA SER A 157 10.22 -4.20 4.61
C SER A 157 10.03 -3.05 3.63
N ALA A 158 9.12 -2.14 3.95
CA ALA A 158 8.97 -0.88 3.23
C ALA A 158 9.49 0.32 4.05
N TRP A 159 9.71 0.14 5.36
CA TRP A 159 10.12 1.21 6.26
C TRP A 159 11.64 1.42 6.23
N ASN A 160 12.10 2.34 5.38
CA ASN A 160 13.50 2.72 5.27
C ASN A 160 13.73 4.06 5.98
N VAL A 161 14.26 4.01 7.21
CA VAL A 161 14.44 5.18 8.06
C VAL A 161 15.29 6.28 7.38
N SER A 162 16.23 5.91 6.52
CA SER A 162 17.10 6.88 5.82
C SER A 162 16.42 7.57 4.63
N GLU A 163 15.21 7.16 4.25
CA GLU A 163 14.50 7.67 3.08
C GLU A 163 13.05 8.08 3.35
N ILE A 164 12.57 7.93 4.57
CA ILE A 164 11.20 8.32 4.95
C ILE A 164 10.87 9.76 4.53
N ASP A 165 11.80 10.68 4.78
CA ASP A 165 11.63 12.12 4.46
C ASP A 165 11.66 12.43 2.96
N LYS A 166 11.99 11.44 2.12
CA LYS A 166 12.00 11.54 0.66
C LYS A 166 10.73 10.97 0.03
N MET A 167 9.85 10.37 0.81
CA MET A 167 8.62 9.75 0.32
C MET A 167 7.48 10.75 0.35
N ALA A 168 6.72 10.86 -0.74
CA ALA A 168 5.50 11.67 -0.77
C ALA A 168 4.47 11.17 0.27
N LEU A 169 4.51 9.88 0.61
CA LEU A 169 3.74 9.29 1.69
C LEU A 169 4.56 8.16 2.35
N PRO A 170 4.85 8.27 3.67
CA PRO A 170 5.47 7.17 4.43
C PRO A 170 4.64 5.90 4.41
N PRO A 171 5.25 4.70 4.49
CA PRO A 171 4.55 3.43 4.42
C PRO A 171 3.54 3.23 5.55
N CYS A 172 2.29 2.87 5.21
CA CYS A 172 1.27 2.45 6.18
C CYS A 172 1.46 0.98 6.58
N HIS A 173 1.76 0.09 5.62
CA HIS A 173 2.16 -1.29 5.91
C HIS A 173 3.69 -1.40 5.95
N VAL A 174 4.21 -1.46 7.16
CA VAL A 174 5.64 -1.36 7.45
C VAL A 174 6.43 -2.55 6.93
N MET A 175 5.90 -3.77 7.15
CA MET A 175 6.56 -5.01 6.75
C MET A 175 5.57 -6.15 6.53
N SER A 176 6.01 -7.15 5.77
CA SER A 176 5.37 -8.46 5.67
C SER A 176 6.38 -9.54 6.05
N GLN A 177 5.95 -10.52 6.83
CA GLN A 177 6.73 -11.70 7.16
C GLN A 177 6.02 -12.94 6.61
N PHE A 178 6.80 -13.86 6.07
CA PHE A 178 6.35 -15.14 5.54
C PHE A 178 6.88 -16.26 6.42
N TYR A 179 6.01 -17.27 6.66
CA TYR A 179 6.31 -18.36 7.57
C TYR A 179 5.71 -19.67 7.04
#